data_c2554d266130ae9fde43e18b6855913a
#
_entry.id   c2554d266130ae9fde43e18b6855913a
#
_cell.length_a   1.000
_cell.length_b   1.000
_cell.length_c   1.000
_cell.angle_alpha   90.00
_cell.angle_beta   90.00
_cell.angle_gamma   90.00
#
_symmetry.space_group_name_H-M   'P 1'
#
loop_
_entity.id
_entity.type
_entity.pdbx_description
1 polymer ?
#
loop_
_entity_poly.entity_id
_entity_poly.type
_entity_poly.pdbx_seq_one_letter_code
_entity_poly.pdbx_strand_id
1 'polypeptide(L)'
;MVDPSGTALVGAAMWGQHLYNSYKPRRVGIYGAPMVGKTTLDRYMTTPGEMEEIPEEERTIHKRILKIGKYKMPTPTRKRISWKGEKRVVFSSDIGGQERFWNLWIEDMVTRNVEAVVYMFDDRAFRGGNDGMQQVAGFRYLVDCLVNRNYRYRSLWSRLKGRKYFPKVVMLVANKADRFFDETASKLWHDGRIGEHKIFDPFRDDLIRLQKAGIPSKRSFMATRIGWNVEIAMIDLLTL
;
A
#
# COMPACT_ATOMS: atom_id res chain seq x y z
N MET A 1 -27.67 27.93 30.70
CA MET A 1 -28.55 27.15 29.78
C MET A 1 -27.73 26.81 28.55
N VAL A 2 -27.44 25.54 28.36
CA VAL A 2 -26.73 25.10 27.12
C VAL A 2 -27.80 24.89 26.06
N ASP A 3 -27.68 25.57 24.93
CA ASP A 3 -28.63 25.50 23.82
C ASP A 3 -28.61 24.06 23.21
N PRO A 4 -29.70 23.28 23.34
CA PRO A 4 -29.73 21.91 22.86
C PRO A 4 -29.70 21.80 21.32
N SER A 5 -29.99 22.89 20.60
CA SER A 5 -29.96 22.92 19.13
C SER A 5 -28.55 22.94 18.58
N GLY A 6 -27.58 23.53 19.28
CA GLY A 6 -26.18 23.56 18.86
C GLY A 6 -25.51 22.19 18.94
N THR A 7 -25.82 21.41 19.98
CA THR A 7 -25.25 20.06 20.15
C THR A 7 -25.78 19.06 19.12
N ALA A 8 -27.05 19.15 18.73
CA ALA A 8 -27.65 18.30 17.72
C ALA A 8 -27.03 18.53 16.30
N LEU A 9 -26.82 19.82 15.95
CA LEU A 9 -26.19 20.19 14.67
C LEU A 9 -24.72 19.71 14.57
N VAL A 10 -23.96 19.87 15.65
CA VAL A 10 -22.56 19.39 15.69
C VAL A 10 -22.52 17.85 15.58
N GLY A 11 -23.41 17.14 16.28
CA GLY A 11 -23.55 15.70 16.18
C GLY A 11 -23.90 15.23 14.76
N ALA A 12 -24.87 15.86 14.10
CA ALA A 12 -25.26 15.54 12.74
C ALA A 12 -24.13 15.82 11.72
N ALA A 13 -23.40 16.92 11.88
CA ALA A 13 -22.24 17.24 11.04
C ALA A 13 -21.10 16.22 11.22
N MET A 14 -20.80 15.83 12.45
CA MET A 14 -19.80 14.78 12.75
C MET A 14 -20.22 13.41 12.18
N TRP A 15 -21.49 13.04 12.29
CA TRP A 15 -22.05 11.83 11.70
C TRP A 15 -21.97 11.86 10.17
N GLY A 16 -22.36 12.96 9.55
CA GLY A 16 -22.27 13.16 8.10
C GLY A 16 -20.83 13.08 7.61
N GLN A 17 -19.88 13.65 8.36
CA GLN A 17 -18.46 13.60 8.03
C GLN A 17 -17.88 12.19 8.22
N HIS A 18 -18.29 11.48 9.26
CA HIS A 18 -17.92 10.08 9.47
C HIS A 18 -18.44 9.17 8.36
N LEU A 19 -19.72 9.30 7.99
CA LEU A 19 -20.30 8.57 6.87
C LEU A 19 -19.59 8.91 5.55
N TYR A 20 -19.36 10.20 5.27
CA TYR A 20 -18.63 10.63 4.07
C TYR A 20 -17.21 10.01 4.01
N ASN A 21 -16.47 10.06 5.10
CA ASN A 21 -15.13 9.49 5.17
C ASN A 21 -15.12 7.96 5.02
N SER A 22 -16.16 7.28 5.52
CA SER A 22 -16.31 5.82 5.38
C SER A 22 -16.60 5.39 3.94
N TYR A 23 -17.28 6.24 3.16
CA TYR A 23 -17.64 5.93 1.77
C TYR A 23 -16.75 6.60 0.74
N LYS A 24 -15.96 7.61 1.11
CA LYS A 24 -15.02 8.27 0.21
C LYS A 24 -13.93 7.28 -0.23
N PRO A 25 -13.86 6.96 -1.53
CA PRO A 25 -12.87 6.02 -2.00
C PRO A 25 -11.46 6.58 -1.84
N ARG A 26 -10.56 5.79 -1.25
CA ARG A 26 -9.14 6.09 -1.12
C ARG A 26 -8.36 5.44 -2.26
N ARG A 27 -7.46 6.18 -2.87
CA ARG A 27 -6.60 5.67 -3.95
C ARG A 27 -5.34 5.10 -3.35
N VAL A 28 -5.20 3.77 -3.47
CA VAL A 28 -4.07 3.01 -2.92
C VAL A 28 -3.23 2.45 -4.07
N GLY A 29 -1.92 2.68 -4.02
CA GLY A 29 -0.95 2.02 -4.88
C GLY A 29 -0.36 0.80 -4.17
N ILE A 30 -0.37 -0.35 -4.83
CA ILE A 30 0.22 -1.58 -4.32
C ILE A 30 1.41 -1.94 -5.20
N TYR A 31 2.61 -1.80 -4.64
CA TYR A 31 3.88 -2.01 -5.35
C TYR A 31 4.75 -3.02 -4.60
N GLY A 32 5.85 -3.42 -5.21
CA GLY A 32 6.79 -4.38 -4.65
C GLY A 32 7.32 -5.35 -5.69
N ALA A 33 8.33 -6.13 -5.36
CA ALA A 33 8.98 -7.07 -6.25
C ALA A 33 8.01 -8.18 -6.77
N PRO A 34 8.42 -8.98 -7.75
CA PRO A 34 7.65 -10.13 -8.19
C PRO A 34 7.42 -11.12 -7.04
N MET A 35 6.28 -11.83 -7.06
CA MET A 35 5.96 -12.95 -6.17
C MET A 35 5.86 -12.61 -4.67
N VAL A 36 5.82 -11.33 -4.29
CA VAL A 36 5.64 -10.91 -2.88
C VAL A 36 4.17 -10.91 -2.43
N GLY A 37 3.21 -11.29 -3.28
CA GLY A 37 1.79 -11.44 -2.91
C GLY A 37 0.90 -10.23 -3.23
N LYS A 38 1.32 -9.30 -4.09
CA LYS A 38 0.48 -8.15 -4.53
C LYS A 38 -0.86 -8.58 -5.12
N THR A 39 -0.84 -9.50 -6.07
CA THR A 39 -2.05 -10.04 -6.70
C THR A 39 -2.94 -10.73 -5.67
N THR A 40 -2.35 -11.44 -4.70
CA THR A 40 -3.08 -12.09 -3.62
C THR A 40 -3.78 -11.06 -2.73
N LEU A 41 -3.08 -9.98 -2.36
CA LEU A 41 -3.67 -8.86 -1.61
C LEU A 41 -4.81 -8.21 -2.40
N ASP A 42 -4.61 -7.96 -3.68
CA ASP A 42 -5.62 -7.35 -4.56
C ASP A 42 -6.88 -8.21 -4.67
N ARG A 43 -6.72 -9.53 -4.80
CA ARG A 43 -7.82 -10.50 -4.81
C ARG A 43 -8.51 -10.59 -3.46
N TYR A 44 -7.77 -10.69 -2.36
CA TYR A 44 -8.32 -10.75 -1.02
C TYR A 44 -9.21 -9.53 -0.71
N MET A 45 -8.80 -8.34 -1.09
CA MET A 45 -9.62 -7.14 -0.92
C MET A 45 -10.88 -7.14 -1.79
N THR A 46 -10.93 -7.94 -2.84
CA THR A 46 -12.11 -8.08 -3.71
C THR A 46 -13.06 -9.13 -3.17
N THR A 47 -12.53 -10.27 -2.76
CA THR A 47 -13.27 -11.42 -2.23
C THR A 47 -12.50 -11.94 -1.01
N PRO A 48 -12.84 -11.47 0.21
CA PRO A 48 -12.17 -11.94 1.43
C PRO A 48 -12.35 -13.45 1.63
N GLY A 49 -11.31 -14.12 2.08
CA GLY A 49 -11.28 -15.54 2.34
C GLY A 49 -9.88 -16.12 2.13
N GLU A 50 -9.73 -17.42 2.35
CA GLU A 50 -8.48 -18.11 2.05
C GLU A 50 -8.23 -18.13 0.54
N MET A 51 -7.03 -17.78 0.13
CA MET A 51 -6.66 -17.68 -1.27
C MET A 51 -5.86 -18.92 -1.70
N GLU A 52 -6.33 -19.58 -2.74
CA GLU A 52 -5.54 -20.60 -3.43
C GLU A 52 -4.28 -19.98 -4.04
N GLU A 53 -3.26 -20.81 -4.23
CA GLU A 53 -2.04 -20.36 -4.91
C GLU A 53 -2.37 -19.97 -6.36
N ILE A 54 -1.87 -18.81 -6.76
CA ILE A 54 -2.12 -18.29 -8.11
C ILE A 54 -1.24 -19.06 -9.10
N PRO A 55 -1.82 -19.81 -10.04
CA PRO A 55 -1.07 -20.49 -11.07
C PRO A 55 -0.13 -19.55 -11.85
N GLU A 56 0.96 -20.09 -12.38
CA GLU A 56 1.96 -19.26 -13.06
C GLU A 56 1.39 -18.51 -14.25
N GLU A 57 0.51 -19.15 -15.02
CA GLU A 57 -0.16 -18.57 -16.17
C GLU A 57 -1.08 -17.40 -15.79
N GLU A 58 -1.53 -17.36 -14.53
CA GLU A 58 -2.40 -16.31 -14.01
C GLU A 58 -1.65 -15.14 -13.37
N ARG A 59 -0.33 -15.20 -13.29
CA ARG A 59 0.48 -14.10 -12.74
C ARG A 59 0.30 -12.84 -13.56
N THR A 60 0.38 -11.70 -12.89
CA THR A 60 0.10 -10.37 -13.46
C THR A 60 0.76 -10.09 -14.79
N ILE A 61 1.98 -10.60 -15.00
CA ILE A 61 2.75 -10.40 -16.23
C ILE A 61 2.11 -11.10 -17.42
N HIS A 62 1.68 -12.35 -17.26
CA HIS A 62 1.10 -13.14 -18.34
C HIS A 62 -0.25 -12.59 -18.80
N LYS A 63 -1.06 -12.08 -17.87
CA LYS A 63 -2.38 -11.51 -18.22
C LYS A 63 -2.33 -10.13 -18.86
N ARG A 64 -1.23 -9.38 -18.66
CA ARG A 64 -1.18 -7.94 -19.01
C ARG A 64 -0.20 -7.59 -20.12
N ILE A 65 0.51 -8.56 -20.64
CA ILE A 65 1.28 -8.40 -21.87
C ILE A 65 0.32 -8.60 -23.03
N LEU A 66 0.05 -7.52 -23.77
CA LEU A 66 -0.74 -7.60 -25.00
C LEU A 66 0.00 -8.41 -26.05
N LYS A 67 -0.75 -8.96 -27.02
CA LYS A 67 -0.21 -9.67 -28.21
C LYS A 67 0.91 -8.90 -28.94
N ILE A 68 1.00 -7.59 -28.77
CA ILE A 68 2.04 -6.71 -29.32
C ILE A 68 3.23 -6.51 -28.37
N GLY A 69 3.32 -7.26 -27.29
CA GLY A 69 4.45 -7.18 -26.32
C GLY A 69 4.48 -5.96 -25.41
N LYS A 70 3.44 -5.11 -25.42
CA LYS A 70 3.36 -3.94 -24.55
C LYS A 70 2.54 -4.23 -23.28
N TYR A 71 3.12 -3.88 -22.14
CA TYR A 71 2.40 -3.96 -20.86
C TYR A 71 1.31 -2.89 -20.81
N LYS A 72 0.07 -3.30 -20.57
CA LYS A 72 -1.05 -2.38 -20.39
C LYS A 72 -1.26 -2.12 -18.89
N MET A 73 -1.24 -0.84 -18.50
CA MET A 73 -1.59 -0.45 -17.13
C MET A 73 -2.96 -0.99 -16.74
N PRO A 74 -3.06 -1.64 -15.57
CA PRO A 74 -4.35 -2.15 -15.11
C PRO A 74 -5.28 -1.01 -14.74
N THR A 75 -6.56 -1.19 -15.05
CA THR A 75 -7.61 -0.28 -14.57
C THR A 75 -7.83 -0.53 -13.08
N PRO A 76 -7.81 0.51 -12.23
CA PRO A 76 -8.09 0.36 -10.81
C PRO A 76 -9.52 -0.15 -10.59
N THR A 77 -9.67 -1.09 -9.68
CA THR A 77 -10.96 -1.64 -9.28
C THR A 77 -11.36 -1.16 -7.89
N ARG A 78 -12.68 -1.01 -7.67
CA ARG A 78 -13.24 -0.63 -6.38
C ARG A 78 -13.35 -1.85 -5.48
N LYS A 79 -12.83 -1.72 -4.26
CA LYS A 79 -12.82 -2.77 -3.24
C LYS A 79 -13.35 -2.22 -1.93
N ARG A 80 -13.83 -3.10 -1.07
CA ARG A 80 -14.31 -2.74 0.27
C ARG A 80 -13.50 -3.51 1.30
N ILE A 81 -13.05 -2.81 2.33
CA ILE A 81 -12.36 -3.38 3.48
C ILE A 81 -13.20 -3.06 4.71
N SER A 82 -13.39 -4.05 5.57
CA SER A 82 -14.16 -3.90 6.81
C SER A 82 -13.45 -4.59 7.96
N TRP A 83 -13.33 -3.89 9.08
CA TRP A 83 -12.81 -4.44 10.33
C TRP A 83 -13.48 -3.77 11.53
N LYS A 84 -14.00 -4.56 12.47
CA LYS A 84 -14.64 -4.07 13.71
C LYS A 84 -15.63 -2.91 13.48
N GLY A 85 -16.47 -3.03 12.47
CA GLY A 85 -17.47 -2.00 12.14
C GLY A 85 -16.95 -0.85 11.27
N GLU A 86 -15.65 -0.65 11.15
CA GLU A 86 -15.09 0.30 10.20
C GLU A 86 -15.15 -0.23 8.77
N LYS A 87 -15.59 0.63 7.85
CA LYS A 87 -15.65 0.30 6.42
C LYS A 87 -14.88 1.34 5.63
N ARG A 88 -14.06 0.90 4.70
CA ARG A 88 -13.32 1.77 3.78
C ARG A 88 -13.47 1.29 2.35
N VAL A 89 -13.55 2.24 1.44
CA VAL A 89 -13.55 1.96 0.00
C VAL A 89 -12.18 2.29 -0.55
N VAL A 90 -11.62 1.35 -1.29
CA VAL A 90 -10.28 1.44 -1.88
C VAL A 90 -10.36 1.31 -3.38
N PHE A 91 -9.64 2.16 -4.10
CA PHE A 91 -9.30 1.95 -5.50
C PHE A 91 -7.84 1.54 -5.60
N SER A 92 -7.57 0.33 -6.03
CA SER A 92 -6.23 -0.19 -6.25
C SER A 92 -6.10 -0.92 -7.58
N SER A 93 -4.86 -1.07 -8.02
CA SER A 93 -4.49 -1.85 -9.20
C SER A 93 -3.25 -2.67 -8.90
N ASP A 94 -3.18 -3.86 -9.49
CA ASP A 94 -2.03 -4.74 -9.39
C ASP A 94 -1.06 -4.47 -10.53
N ILE A 95 0.11 -3.89 -10.25
CA ILE A 95 1.14 -3.56 -11.23
C ILE A 95 2.32 -4.52 -11.09
N GLY A 96 2.89 -4.92 -12.23
CA GLY A 96 4.04 -5.82 -12.26
C GLY A 96 5.21 -5.32 -11.40
N GLY A 97 5.86 -6.26 -10.69
CA GLY A 97 6.95 -5.95 -9.77
C GLY A 97 8.35 -5.99 -10.38
N GLN A 98 8.50 -6.41 -11.64
CA GLN A 98 9.80 -6.49 -12.29
C GLN A 98 10.39 -5.09 -12.52
N GLU A 99 11.71 -4.97 -12.49
CA GLU A 99 12.45 -3.72 -12.62
C GLU A 99 12.02 -2.90 -13.85
N ARG A 100 11.81 -3.55 -14.98
CA ARG A 100 11.32 -2.90 -16.22
C ARG A 100 9.96 -2.19 -16.07
N PHE A 101 9.22 -2.44 -14.97
CA PHE A 101 7.92 -1.82 -14.69
C PHE A 101 7.96 -0.78 -13.57
N TRP A 102 9.11 -0.52 -12.93
CA TRP A 102 9.17 0.41 -11.81
C TRP A 102 8.80 1.85 -12.19
N ASN A 103 9.14 2.26 -13.42
CA ASN A 103 8.71 3.57 -13.93
C ASN A 103 7.17 3.70 -13.98
N LEU A 104 6.45 2.59 -14.20
CA LEU A 104 4.99 2.56 -14.22
C LEU A 104 4.38 2.75 -12.83
N TRP A 105 5.09 2.37 -11.75
CA TRP A 105 4.65 2.67 -10.39
C TRP A 105 4.50 4.18 -10.18
N ILE A 106 5.47 4.93 -10.65
CA ILE A 106 5.47 6.39 -10.51
C ILE A 106 4.42 7.02 -11.41
N GLU A 107 4.29 6.53 -12.64
CA GLU A 107 3.23 6.98 -13.55
C GLU A 107 1.85 6.74 -12.94
N ASP A 108 1.63 5.57 -12.37
CA ASP A 108 0.39 5.20 -11.69
C ASP A 108 0.10 6.10 -10.48
N MET A 109 1.09 6.30 -9.60
CA MET A 109 0.95 7.17 -8.43
C MET A 109 0.52 8.59 -8.82
N VAL A 110 1.20 9.18 -9.79
CA VAL A 110 0.95 10.56 -10.23
C VAL A 110 -0.37 10.67 -10.99
N THR A 111 -0.63 9.75 -11.92
CA THR A 111 -1.82 9.81 -12.79
C THR A 111 -3.10 9.60 -12.01
N ARG A 112 -3.11 8.66 -11.06
CA ARG A 112 -4.26 8.35 -10.21
C ARG A 112 -4.34 9.20 -8.96
N ASN A 113 -3.33 10.01 -8.68
CA ASN A 113 -3.24 10.76 -7.43
C ASN A 113 -3.36 9.81 -6.22
N VAL A 114 -2.50 8.79 -6.15
CA VAL A 114 -2.49 7.79 -5.09
C VAL A 114 -2.26 8.48 -3.75
N GLU A 115 -3.13 8.22 -2.77
CA GLU A 115 -3.05 8.86 -1.44
C GLU A 115 -2.22 8.03 -0.47
N ALA A 116 -2.28 6.71 -0.60
CA ALA A 116 -1.56 5.78 0.25
C ALA A 116 -0.79 4.76 -0.60
N VAL A 117 0.45 4.53 -0.28
CA VAL A 117 1.33 3.59 -0.96
C VAL A 117 1.58 2.39 -0.07
N VAL A 118 1.35 1.19 -0.59
CA VAL A 118 1.74 -0.08 0.02
C VAL A 118 2.92 -0.63 -0.78
N TYR A 119 4.07 -0.78 -0.14
CA TYR A 119 5.18 -1.52 -0.71
C TYR A 119 5.29 -2.88 -0.03
N MET A 120 5.14 -3.94 -0.81
CA MET A 120 5.18 -5.32 -0.33
C MET A 120 6.52 -5.97 -0.62
N PHE A 121 7.04 -6.67 0.39
CA PHE A 121 8.21 -7.53 0.32
C PHE A 121 7.98 -8.80 1.15
N ASP A 122 8.89 -9.76 1.11
CA ASP A 122 8.87 -10.96 1.95
C ASP A 122 10.25 -11.24 2.57
N ASP A 123 10.35 -12.34 3.31
CA ASP A 123 11.53 -12.73 4.06
C ASP A 123 12.82 -12.88 3.22
N ARG A 124 12.70 -13.01 1.90
CA ARG A 124 13.86 -13.03 0.99
C ARG A 124 14.66 -11.72 1.03
N ALA A 125 13.99 -10.58 1.27
CA ALA A 125 14.67 -9.29 1.40
C ALA A 125 15.70 -9.27 2.54
N PHE A 126 15.41 -9.98 3.62
CA PHE A 126 16.31 -10.12 4.78
C PHE A 126 17.33 -11.25 4.58
N ARG A 127 16.94 -12.37 3.96
CA ARG A 127 17.84 -13.49 3.71
C ARG A 127 18.92 -13.18 2.68
N GLY A 128 18.74 -12.14 1.87
CA GLY A 128 19.65 -11.77 0.80
C GLY A 128 19.45 -12.57 -0.49
N GLY A 129 20.49 -12.61 -1.32
CA GLY A 129 20.42 -13.18 -2.67
C GLY A 129 19.77 -12.23 -3.68
N ASN A 130 19.74 -12.64 -4.95
CA ASN A 130 19.27 -11.78 -6.05
C ASN A 130 17.83 -11.28 -5.85
N ASP A 131 16.92 -12.15 -5.44
CA ASP A 131 15.52 -11.81 -5.20
C ASP A 131 15.36 -10.83 -4.04
N GLY A 132 16.15 -11.01 -2.97
CA GLY A 132 16.15 -10.11 -1.82
C GLY A 132 16.69 -8.73 -2.18
N MET A 133 17.81 -8.68 -2.89
CA MET A 133 18.39 -7.42 -3.37
C MET A 133 17.40 -6.66 -4.30
N GLN A 134 16.69 -7.36 -5.16
CA GLN A 134 15.70 -6.74 -6.04
C GLN A 134 14.53 -6.13 -5.23
N GLN A 135 14.12 -6.76 -4.13
CA GLN A 135 13.08 -6.20 -3.25
C GLN A 135 13.53 -4.90 -2.60
N VAL A 136 14.75 -4.87 -2.08
CA VAL A 136 15.34 -3.67 -1.47
C VAL A 136 15.57 -2.57 -2.51
N ALA A 137 16.12 -2.93 -3.68
CA ALA A 137 16.35 -1.99 -4.77
C ALA A 137 15.04 -1.36 -5.29
N GLY A 138 13.96 -2.15 -5.39
CA GLY A 138 12.65 -1.64 -5.78
C GLY A 138 12.08 -0.62 -4.80
N PHE A 139 12.25 -0.85 -3.49
CA PHE A 139 11.83 0.13 -2.47
C PHE A 139 12.68 1.39 -2.54
N ARG A 140 13.99 1.24 -2.67
CA ARG A 140 14.93 2.36 -2.83
C ARG A 140 14.59 3.21 -4.06
N TYR A 141 14.31 2.58 -5.20
CA TYR A 141 13.86 3.27 -6.40
C TYR A 141 12.59 4.10 -6.14
N LEU A 142 11.59 3.51 -5.45
CA LEU A 142 10.36 4.21 -5.09
C LEU A 142 10.65 5.41 -4.20
N VAL A 143 11.49 5.24 -3.17
CA VAL A 143 11.88 6.32 -2.25
C VAL A 143 12.66 7.41 -2.98
N ASP A 144 13.61 7.05 -3.85
CA ASP A 144 14.35 8.00 -4.68
C ASP A 144 13.42 8.86 -5.53
N CYS A 145 12.43 8.23 -6.11
CA CYS A 145 11.44 8.95 -6.89
C CYS A 145 10.58 9.88 -6.03
N LEU A 146 10.16 9.47 -4.85
CA LEU A 146 9.35 10.29 -3.96
C LEU A 146 10.13 11.46 -3.35
N VAL A 147 11.40 11.22 -2.97
CA VAL A 147 12.23 12.22 -2.26
C VAL A 147 12.91 13.18 -3.22
N ASN A 148 13.52 12.68 -4.31
CA ASN A 148 14.41 13.46 -5.17
C ASN A 148 13.72 14.07 -6.39
N ARG A 149 12.55 13.55 -6.78
CA ARG A 149 11.87 13.97 -7.99
C ARG A 149 10.59 14.73 -7.68
N ASN A 150 10.52 15.97 -8.12
CA ASN A 150 9.35 16.82 -8.02
C ASN A 150 8.30 16.42 -9.05
N TYR A 151 7.58 15.34 -8.81
CA TYR A 151 6.49 14.94 -9.69
C TYR A 151 5.33 15.92 -9.57
N ARG A 152 4.92 16.50 -10.70
CA ARG A 152 3.71 17.32 -10.79
C ARG A 152 2.57 16.46 -11.29
N TYR A 153 1.38 16.70 -10.74
CA TYR A 153 0.17 16.05 -11.25
C TYR A 153 0.01 16.29 -12.75
N ARG A 154 -0.47 15.29 -13.49
CA ARG A 154 -0.74 15.42 -14.94
C ARG A 154 -1.91 16.32 -15.26
N SER A 155 -2.82 16.63 -14.33
CA SER A 155 -3.96 17.51 -14.61
C SER A 155 -3.48 18.93 -14.89
N LEU A 156 -4.06 19.59 -15.90
CA LEU A 156 -3.76 20.97 -16.26
C LEU A 156 -3.88 21.93 -15.05
N TRP A 157 -4.92 21.75 -14.22
CA TRP A 157 -5.14 22.54 -13.02
C TRP A 157 -4.08 22.34 -11.93
N SER A 158 -3.58 21.13 -11.78
CA SER A 158 -2.50 20.84 -10.83
C SER A 158 -1.15 21.37 -11.32
N ARG A 159 -0.93 21.37 -12.64
CA ARG A 159 0.25 22.01 -13.27
C ARG A 159 0.25 23.52 -13.07
N LEU A 160 -0.90 24.18 -13.29
CA LEU A 160 -1.06 25.62 -13.08
C LEU A 160 -0.86 26.03 -11.63
N LYS A 161 -1.27 25.18 -10.67
CA LYS A 161 -1.09 25.42 -9.22
C LYS A 161 0.30 25.03 -8.71
N GLY A 162 1.20 24.52 -9.54
CA GLY A 162 2.55 24.11 -9.14
C GLY A 162 2.59 23.00 -8.09
N ARG A 163 1.48 22.27 -7.88
CA ARG A 163 1.39 21.22 -6.84
C ARG A 163 2.31 20.05 -7.18
N LYS A 164 3.10 19.66 -6.20
CA LYS A 164 3.91 18.45 -6.23
C LYS A 164 3.06 17.26 -5.77
N TYR A 165 3.30 16.09 -6.35
CA TYR A 165 2.69 14.86 -5.85
C TYR A 165 3.46 14.38 -4.62
N PHE A 166 2.72 14.12 -3.54
CA PHE A 166 3.21 13.39 -2.38
C PHE A 166 2.11 12.46 -1.89
N PRO A 167 2.41 11.18 -1.64
CA PRO A 167 1.47 10.32 -0.93
C PRO A 167 1.35 10.81 0.52
N LYS A 168 0.20 10.60 1.12
CA LYS A 168 -0.03 10.93 2.52
C LYS A 168 0.70 9.98 3.46
N VAL A 169 0.93 8.74 3.00
CA VAL A 169 1.61 7.70 3.76
C VAL A 169 2.21 6.65 2.84
N VAL A 170 3.31 6.07 3.26
CA VAL A 170 3.92 4.87 2.67
C VAL A 170 3.93 3.78 3.73
N MET A 171 3.29 2.66 3.46
CA MET A 171 3.34 1.48 4.33
C MET A 171 4.27 0.43 3.71
N LEU A 172 5.24 0.01 4.48
CA LEU A 172 6.14 -1.10 4.17
C LEU A 172 5.59 -2.38 4.79
N VAL A 173 5.22 -3.35 3.96
CA VAL A 173 4.55 -4.58 4.38
C VAL A 173 5.45 -5.78 4.18
N ALA A 174 5.84 -6.45 5.27
CA ALA A 174 6.44 -7.77 5.22
C ALA A 174 5.32 -8.82 5.10
N ASN A 175 5.13 -9.32 3.88
CA ASN A 175 4.13 -10.34 3.58
C ASN A 175 4.68 -11.75 3.80
N LYS A 176 3.80 -12.76 3.76
CA LYS A 176 4.11 -14.16 4.08
C LYS A 176 4.62 -14.32 5.51
N ALA A 177 3.99 -13.60 6.43
CA ALA A 177 4.36 -13.62 7.85
C ALA A 177 4.32 -15.04 8.44
N ASP A 178 3.49 -15.92 7.89
CA ASP A 178 3.45 -17.34 8.20
C ASP A 178 4.81 -18.06 8.12
N ARG A 179 5.81 -17.45 7.44
CA ARG A 179 7.16 -18.00 7.28
C ARG A 179 8.19 -17.51 8.29
N PHE A 180 7.93 -16.41 8.97
CA PHE A 180 8.92 -15.77 9.85
C PHE A 180 8.33 -15.23 11.16
N PHE A 181 7.03 -15.41 11.39
CA PHE A 181 6.36 -14.93 12.59
C PHE A 181 6.68 -15.85 13.78
N ASP A 182 7.81 -15.59 14.42
CA ASP A 182 8.31 -16.28 15.61
C ASP A 182 7.85 -15.56 16.91
N GLU A 183 8.32 -16.04 18.06
CA GLU A 183 8.02 -15.44 19.36
C GLU A 183 8.44 -13.96 19.44
N THR A 184 9.58 -13.61 18.85
CA THR A 184 10.09 -12.23 18.80
C THR A 184 9.16 -11.35 18.00
N ALA A 185 8.74 -11.80 16.82
CA ALA A 185 7.78 -11.09 15.98
C ALA A 185 6.44 -10.94 16.69
N SER A 186 5.97 -11.97 17.39
CA SER A 186 4.73 -11.95 18.18
C SER A 186 4.79 -10.94 19.30
N LYS A 187 5.89 -10.90 20.07
CA LYS A 187 6.09 -9.91 21.12
C LYS A 187 6.08 -8.48 20.58
N LEU A 188 6.86 -8.21 19.54
CA LEU A 188 6.90 -6.89 18.90
C LEU A 188 5.54 -6.48 18.31
N TRP A 189 4.78 -7.45 17.82
CA TRP A 189 3.41 -7.21 17.36
C TRP A 189 2.50 -6.75 18.50
N HIS A 190 2.47 -7.50 19.62
CA HIS A 190 1.63 -7.16 20.77
C HIS A 190 2.02 -5.84 21.43
N ASP A 191 3.33 -5.51 21.45
CA ASP A 191 3.86 -4.27 22.00
C ASP A 191 3.67 -3.05 21.06
N GLY A 192 3.13 -3.24 19.85
CA GLY A 192 3.02 -2.18 18.83
C GLY A 192 4.36 -1.74 18.25
N ARG A 193 5.42 -2.53 18.42
CA ARG A 193 6.82 -2.24 18.06
C ARG A 193 7.29 -3.01 16.83
N ILE A 194 6.39 -3.38 15.94
CA ILE A 194 6.69 -4.14 14.70
C ILE A 194 7.88 -3.56 13.95
N GLY A 195 7.99 -2.25 13.92
CA GLY A 195 9.03 -1.54 13.19
C GLY A 195 10.45 -1.84 13.65
N GLU A 196 10.64 -2.47 14.81
CA GLU A 196 11.94 -2.86 15.36
C GLU A 196 12.35 -4.28 14.94
N HIS A 197 11.47 -5.01 14.28
CA HIS A 197 11.79 -6.35 13.80
C HIS A 197 12.85 -6.29 12.70
N LYS A 198 13.88 -7.17 12.83
CA LYS A 198 15.05 -7.24 11.91
C LYS A 198 14.71 -7.37 10.43
N ILE A 199 13.53 -7.86 10.09
CA ILE A 199 13.07 -8.00 8.70
C ILE A 199 13.00 -6.65 7.97
N PHE A 200 12.88 -5.54 8.71
CA PHE A 200 12.84 -4.18 8.16
C PHE A 200 14.23 -3.53 8.07
N ASP A 201 15.29 -4.15 8.60
CA ASP A 201 16.64 -3.57 8.61
C ASP A 201 17.16 -3.21 7.21
N PRO A 202 16.94 -4.02 6.15
CA PRO A 202 17.40 -3.67 4.81
C PRO A 202 16.80 -2.37 4.24
N PHE A 203 15.70 -1.88 4.84
CA PHE A 203 14.96 -0.71 4.40
C PHE A 203 15.13 0.51 5.32
N ARG A 204 15.91 0.38 6.39
CA ARG A 204 16.02 1.40 7.46
C ARG A 204 16.43 2.77 6.93
N ASP A 205 17.46 2.82 6.11
CA ASP A 205 17.96 4.09 5.56
C ASP A 205 16.92 4.77 4.67
N ASP A 206 16.22 4.02 3.85
CA ASP A 206 15.19 4.53 2.96
C ASP A 206 13.95 5.01 3.74
N LEU A 207 13.60 4.37 4.86
CA LEU A 207 12.55 4.85 5.77
C LEU A 207 12.94 6.16 6.45
N ILE A 208 14.21 6.33 6.86
CA ILE A 208 14.73 7.59 7.39
C ILE A 208 14.66 8.70 6.33
N ARG A 209 14.97 8.38 5.09
CA ARG A 209 14.87 9.34 3.97
C ARG A 209 13.44 9.81 3.74
N LEU A 210 12.45 8.91 3.79
CA LEU A 210 11.02 9.27 3.72
C LEU A 210 10.64 10.21 4.87
N GLN A 211 11.04 9.88 6.09
CA GLN A 211 10.76 10.70 7.27
C GLN A 211 11.37 12.11 7.14
N LYS A 212 12.63 12.22 6.72
CA LYS A 212 13.30 13.51 6.47
C LYS A 212 12.62 14.33 5.37
N ALA A 213 11.98 13.66 4.39
CA ALA A 213 11.20 14.30 3.34
C ALA A 213 9.77 14.69 3.78
N GLY A 214 9.40 14.44 5.03
CA GLY A 214 8.06 14.70 5.56
C GLY A 214 6.97 13.73 5.07
N ILE A 215 7.37 12.55 4.57
CA ILE A 215 6.44 11.51 4.12
C ILE A 215 6.28 10.49 5.26
N PRO A 216 5.11 10.42 5.91
CA PRO A 216 4.85 9.45 6.97
C PRO A 216 5.03 8.02 6.46
N SER A 217 5.68 7.19 7.27
CA SER A 217 5.85 5.77 6.95
C SER A 217 5.32 4.89 8.08
N LYS A 218 4.65 3.81 7.69
CA LYS A 218 4.15 2.75 8.59
C LYS A 218 4.81 1.43 8.22
N ARG A 219 4.80 0.48 9.15
CA ARG A 219 5.30 -0.89 8.94
C ARG A 219 4.25 -1.88 9.39
N SER A 220 4.09 -2.99 8.67
CA SER A 220 3.14 -4.03 9.04
C SER A 220 3.60 -5.40 8.60
N PHE A 221 3.11 -6.42 9.28
CA PHE A 221 3.16 -7.81 8.84
C PHE A 221 1.84 -8.19 8.20
N MET A 222 1.87 -9.05 7.21
CA MET A 222 0.69 -9.68 6.61
C MET A 222 0.99 -11.11 6.20
N ALA A 223 -0.05 -11.94 6.17
CA ALA A 223 -0.05 -13.20 5.46
C ALA A 223 -1.28 -13.22 4.54
N THR A 224 -1.12 -12.62 3.36
CA THR A 224 -2.25 -12.34 2.45
C THR A 224 -2.95 -13.60 1.95
N ARG A 225 -2.26 -14.75 1.91
CA ARG A 225 -2.83 -16.02 1.49
C ARG A 225 -3.93 -16.50 2.45
N ILE A 226 -3.70 -16.37 3.74
CA ILE A 226 -4.64 -16.77 4.80
C ILE A 226 -5.44 -15.60 5.36
N GLY A 227 -5.30 -14.42 4.78
CA GLY A 227 -6.01 -13.20 5.20
C GLY A 227 -5.55 -12.61 6.54
N TRP A 228 -4.47 -13.15 7.13
CA TRP A 228 -4.03 -12.68 8.45
C TRP A 228 -3.52 -11.24 8.39
N ASN A 229 -4.07 -10.41 9.27
CA ASN A 229 -3.75 -8.99 9.46
C ASN A 229 -3.98 -8.09 8.24
N VAL A 230 -4.68 -8.54 7.22
CA VAL A 230 -4.89 -7.73 6.00
C VAL A 230 -5.81 -6.55 6.27
N GLU A 231 -6.99 -6.81 6.87
CA GLU A 231 -7.97 -5.76 7.15
C GLU A 231 -7.45 -4.73 8.14
N ILE A 232 -6.80 -5.18 9.21
CA ILE A 232 -6.26 -4.30 10.26
C ILE A 232 -5.23 -3.35 9.66
N ALA A 233 -4.25 -3.90 8.94
CA ALA A 233 -3.18 -3.10 8.34
C ALA A 233 -3.71 -2.14 7.27
N MET A 234 -4.68 -2.57 6.47
CA MET A 234 -5.28 -1.70 5.45
C MET A 234 -6.16 -0.61 6.07
N ILE A 235 -6.90 -0.89 7.15
CA ILE A 235 -7.65 0.14 7.89
C ILE A 235 -6.68 1.12 8.54
N ASP A 236 -5.63 0.64 9.20
CA ASP A 236 -4.59 1.49 9.78
C ASP A 236 -3.93 2.39 8.73
N LEU A 237 -3.59 1.85 7.56
CA LEU A 237 -3.07 2.64 6.44
C LEU A 237 -4.01 3.78 6.04
N LEU A 238 -5.31 3.55 6.06
CA LEU A 238 -6.33 4.49 5.56
C LEU A 238 -6.85 5.44 6.64
N THR A 239 -6.46 5.25 7.87
CA THR A 239 -6.69 6.17 9.00
C THR A 239 -5.63 7.27 8.95
N LEU A 240 -5.89 8.30 8.12
CA LEU A 240 -4.98 9.41 7.80
C LEU A 240 -5.53 10.72 8.33
#